data_70a09dce567d86bbe61ad4a5d1be7ef5
#
_entry.id   70a09dce567d86bbe61ad4a5d1be7ef5
#
_cell.length_a   1.000
_cell.length_b   1.000
_cell.length_c   1.000
_cell.angle_alpha   90.00
_cell.angle_beta   90.00
_cell.angle_gamma   90.00
#
_symmetry.space_group_name_H-M   'P 1'
#
loop_
_entity.id
_entity.type
_entity.pdbx_description
1 polymer ?
#
loop_
_entity_poly.entity_id
_entity_poly.type
_entity_poly.pdbx_seq_one_letter_code
_entity_poly.pdbx_strand_id
1 'polypeptide(L)'
;RSIRLSKNERIISMKCKKLAKNLLLFTFKTQKEISMTFCRVEEFYESPLKRLVGQKFDMFTFLDQQMNDKGEIDYFSYWTGFNIPGDSVLKWCELHLQDLTPLEHELINTITSKVDVTQPFYIIGAKEKDANTLDHEIAHALYYLNKLYIHYAHLIANIQNNNVQKDFFVKIRNTIDSLEQQ
;
A
#
# COMPACT_ATOMS: atom_id res chain seq x y z
N ARG A 1 2.40 -0.82 37.05
CA ARG A 1 1.44 -1.92 36.73
C ARG A 1 1.86 -2.53 35.41
N SER A 2 2.42 -3.75 35.42
CA SER A 2 2.80 -4.47 34.22
C SER A 2 1.51 -4.98 33.55
N ILE A 3 1.24 -4.53 32.33
CA ILE A 3 0.18 -5.06 31.49
C ILE A 3 0.66 -6.44 31.03
N ARG A 4 0.08 -7.50 31.57
CA ARG A 4 0.23 -8.85 31.02
C ARG A 4 -0.58 -8.91 29.72
N LEU A 5 0.10 -8.88 28.60
CA LEU A 5 -0.48 -9.21 27.30
C LEU A 5 -0.95 -10.68 27.35
N SER A 6 -2.21 -10.92 26.98
CA SER A 6 -2.80 -12.25 26.98
C SER A 6 -2.17 -13.11 25.86
N LYS A 7 -1.92 -14.40 26.14
CA LYS A 7 -1.32 -15.39 25.23
C LYS A 7 -2.13 -15.70 23.92
N ASN A 8 -3.13 -14.89 23.59
CA ASN A 8 -3.96 -15.00 22.38
C ASN A 8 -3.78 -13.80 21.43
N GLU A 9 -2.59 -13.21 21.36
CA GLU A 9 -2.29 -12.30 20.27
C GLU A 9 -2.34 -13.09 18.96
N ARG A 10 -3.41 -12.83 18.21
CA ARG A 10 -3.58 -13.37 16.85
C ARG A 10 -2.35 -12.99 16.06
N ILE A 11 -1.63 -14.00 15.59
CA ILE A 11 -0.61 -13.81 14.56
C ILE A 11 -1.30 -13.12 13.39
N ILE A 12 -0.96 -11.84 13.18
CA ILE A 12 -1.45 -11.08 12.03
C ILE A 12 -0.92 -11.80 10.80
N SER A 13 -1.81 -12.25 9.94
CA SER A 13 -1.42 -13.03 8.78
C SER A 13 -1.18 -12.12 7.58
N MET A 14 -0.15 -11.26 7.66
CA MET A 14 0.34 -10.54 6.50
C MET A 14 0.96 -11.55 5.51
N LYS A 15 0.41 -11.62 4.31
CA LYS A 15 0.99 -12.41 3.23
C LYS A 15 1.60 -11.46 2.21
N CYS A 16 2.75 -11.83 1.66
CA CYS A 16 3.40 -11.05 0.63
C CYS A 16 3.67 -11.90 -0.61
N LYS A 17 3.13 -11.47 -1.74
CA LYS A 17 3.39 -12.03 -3.08
C LYS A 17 4.17 -11.01 -3.90
N LYS A 18 5.18 -11.47 -4.64
CA LYS A 18 5.86 -10.68 -5.65
C LYS A 18 5.06 -10.78 -6.96
N LEU A 19 4.47 -9.68 -7.42
CA LEU A 19 3.71 -9.62 -8.67
C LEU A 19 4.61 -9.38 -9.89
N ALA A 20 5.70 -8.62 -9.70
CA ALA A 20 6.73 -8.39 -10.71
C ALA A 20 8.07 -8.15 -10.01
N LYS A 21 9.16 -8.03 -10.75
CA LYS A 21 10.53 -7.86 -10.21
C LYS A 21 10.60 -6.85 -9.06
N ASN A 22 9.90 -5.74 -9.18
CA ASN A 22 9.94 -4.62 -8.24
C ASN A 22 8.54 -4.22 -7.73
N LEU A 23 7.56 -5.13 -7.79
CA LEU A 23 6.19 -4.92 -7.33
C LEU A 23 5.79 -5.97 -6.31
N LEU A 24 5.48 -5.55 -5.09
CA LEU A 24 5.04 -6.42 -4.00
C LEU A 24 3.57 -6.17 -3.67
N LEU A 25 2.82 -7.25 -3.51
CA LEU A 25 1.47 -7.26 -2.99
C LEU A 25 1.45 -7.81 -1.57
N PHE A 26 0.95 -7.02 -0.64
CA PHE A 26 0.65 -7.44 0.73
C PHE A 26 -0.85 -7.66 0.89
N THR A 27 -1.25 -8.85 1.32
CA THR A 27 -2.67 -9.16 1.53
C THR A 27 -2.96 -9.50 2.98
N PHE A 28 -4.16 -9.10 3.43
CA PHE A 28 -4.61 -9.17 4.80
C PHE A 28 -6.06 -9.68 4.86
N LYS A 29 -6.45 -10.23 6.00
CA LYS A 29 -7.83 -10.70 6.19
C LYS A 29 -8.82 -9.57 6.46
N THR A 30 -8.38 -8.53 7.15
CA THR A 30 -9.25 -7.42 7.58
C THR A 30 -8.71 -6.07 7.16
N GLN A 31 -9.62 -5.12 6.95
CA GLN A 31 -9.28 -3.73 6.65
C GLN A 31 -8.47 -3.08 7.78
N LYS A 32 -8.80 -3.40 9.02
CA LYS A 32 -8.05 -2.89 10.18
C LYS A 32 -6.58 -3.31 10.16
N GLU A 33 -6.28 -4.57 9.79
CA GLU A 33 -4.89 -5.05 9.69
C GLU A 33 -4.10 -4.29 8.64
N ILE A 34 -4.71 -4.04 7.44
CA ILE A 34 -4.05 -3.25 6.40
C ILE A 34 -3.81 -1.83 6.91
N SER A 35 -4.85 -1.17 7.40
CA SER A 35 -4.75 0.22 7.86
C SER A 35 -3.72 0.39 8.97
N MET A 36 -3.67 -0.51 9.95
CA MET A 36 -2.67 -0.48 11.01
C MET A 36 -1.23 -0.72 10.52
N THR A 37 -1.06 -1.39 9.38
CA THR A 37 0.25 -1.64 8.78
C THR A 37 0.71 -0.47 7.91
N PHE A 38 -0.20 0.14 7.16
CA PHE A 38 0.12 1.13 6.13
C PHE A 38 -0.15 2.59 6.54
N CYS A 39 -0.95 2.83 7.60
CA CYS A 39 -1.41 4.17 7.99
C CYS A 39 -0.31 5.24 7.95
N ARG A 40 0.80 5.04 8.66
CA ARG A 40 1.84 6.09 8.75
C ARG A 40 2.56 6.31 7.44
N VAL A 41 2.85 5.26 6.68
CA VAL A 41 3.55 5.41 5.40
C VAL A 41 2.64 6.00 4.33
N GLU A 42 1.33 5.69 4.37
CA GLU A 42 0.32 6.29 3.49
C GLU A 42 0.15 7.78 3.77
N GLU A 43 -0.10 8.15 5.03
CA GLU A 43 -0.26 9.55 5.43
C GLU A 43 1.03 10.36 5.25
N PHE A 44 2.19 9.72 5.34
CA PHE A 44 3.46 10.35 4.96
C PHE A 44 3.54 10.60 3.47
N TYR A 45 3.04 9.69 2.63
CA TYR A 45 3.12 9.77 1.17
C TYR A 45 2.10 10.75 0.59
N GLU A 46 0.80 10.59 0.88
CA GLU A 46 -0.27 11.35 0.23
C GLU A 46 -1.46 11.73 1.13
N SER A 47 -1.19 12.09 2.36
CA SER A 47 -2.25 12.49 3.30
C SER A 47 -3.16 13.61 2.74
N PRO A 48 -4.50 13.50 2.92
CA PRO A 48 -5.41 14.65 2.76
C PRO A 48 -5.04 15.79 3.71
N LEU A 49 -4.44 15.47 4.85
CA LEU A 49 -3.90 16.45 5.79
C LEU A 49 -2.46 16.83 5.39
N LYS A 50 -2.33 17.82 4.51
CA LYS A 50 -1.02 18.25 3.94
C LYS A 50 0.10 18.43 4.97
N ARG A 51 -0.24 18.71 6.23
CA ARG A 51 0.73 18.83 7.34
C ARG A 51 1.42 17.52 7.71
N LEU A 52 0.89 16.36 7.28
CA LEU A 52 1.47 15.04 7.56
C LEU A 52 2.38 14.57 6.43
N VAL A 53 2.21 15.09 5.21
CA VAL A 53 3.00 14.68 4.04
C VAL A 53 4.48 14.99 4.26
N GLY A 54 5.32 13.96 4.20
CA GLY A 54 6.76 14.07 4.43
C GLY A 54 7.16 14.35 5.89
N GLN A 55 6.22 14.26 6.84
CA GLN A 55 6.47 14.58 8.24
C GLN A 55 6.41 13.33 9.14
N LYS A 56 7.18 13.38 10.23
CA LYS A 56 7.08 12.40 11.30
C LYS A 56 5.87 12.70 12.17
N PHE A 57 5.08 11.66 12.50
CA PHE A 57 3.98 11.75 13.45
C PHE A 57 3.78 10.44 14.22
N ASP A 58 3.16 10.55 15.39
CA ASP A 58 2.77 9.41 16.22
C ASP A 58 1.43 8.84 15.74
N MET A 59 1.42 7.53 15.43
CA MET A 59 0.25 6.87 14.87
C MET A 59 -0.93 6.86 15.84
N PHE A 60 -0.69 6.63 17.12
CA PHE A 60 -1.79 6.54 18.09
C PHE A 60 -2.43 7.91 18.30
N THR A 61 -1.62 8.96 18.41
CA THR A 61 -2.12 10.35 18.47
C THR A 61 -2.91 10.70 17.22
N PHE A 62 -2.47 10.25 16.04
CA PHE A 62 -3.22 10.47 14.80
C PHE A 62 -4.56 9.73 14.81
N LEU A 63 -4.57 8.45 15.17
CA LEU A 63 -5.79 7.64 15.21
C LEU A 63 -6.81 8.14 16.25
N ASP A 64 -6.35 8.62 17.41
CA ASP A 64 -7.21 9.25 18.42
C ASP A 64 -7.93 10.49 17.84
N GLN A 65 -7.27 11.26 16.98
CA GLN A 65 -7.89 12.41 16.28
C GLN A 65 -8.90 12.00 15.19
N GLN A 66 -8.88 10.71 14.77
CA GLN A 66 -9.85 10.14 13.83
C GLN A 66 -10.99 9.39 14.52
N MET A 67 -11.08 9.49 15.84
CA MET A 67 -12.14 8.85 16.61
C MET A 67 -13.43 9.64 16.51
N ASN A 68 -14.52 8.96 16.18
CA ASN A 68 -15.86 9.55 16.14
C ASN A 68 -16.50 9.60 17.54
N ASP A 69 -17.68 10.21 17.65
CA ASP A 69 -18.43 10.36 18.91
C ASP A 69 -18.81 9.01 19.57
N LYS A 70 -18.74 7.90 18.83
CA LYS A 70 -19.02 6.54 19.33
C LYS A 70 -17.75 5.84 19.83
N GLY A 71 -16.58 6.49 19.74
CA GLY A 71 -15.29 5.89 20.08
C GLY A 71 -14.75 4.93 19.02
N GLU A 72 -15.26 4.99 17.79
CA GLU A 72 -14.78 4.21 16.66
C GLU A 72 -13.77 5.01 15.84
N ILE A 73 -12.75 4.33 15.31
CA ILE A 73 -11.73 4.98 14.46
C ILE A 73 -12.19 4.87 13.01
N ASP A 74 -12.69 5.96 12.45
CA ASP A 74 -13.22 6.02 11.09
C ASP A 74 -12.15 5.78 10.03
N TYR A 75 -10.88 6.04 10.33
CA TYR A 75 -9.75 5.84 9.44
C TYR A 75 -9.73 4.44 8.81
N PHE A 76 -10.13 3.41 9.55
CA PHE A 76 -10.13 2.03 9.04
C PHE A 76 -11.15 1.76 7.92
N SER A 77 -12.05 2.70 7.64
CA SER A 77 -13.04 2.61 6.56
C SER A 77 -12.75 3.53 5.36
N TYR A 78 -11.77 4.44 5.47
CA TYR A 78 -11.48 5.40 4.39
C TYR A 78 -10.78 4.77 3.19
N TRP A 79 -9.77 3.94 3.45
CA TRP A 79 -8.93 3.37 2.41
C TRP A 79 -9.24 1.88 2.24
N THR A 80 -9.65 1.47 1.04
CA THR A 80 -9.89 0.05 0.72
C THR A 80 -8.62 -0.67 0.32
N GLY A 81 -7.64 0.06 -0.24
CA GLY A 81 -6.31 -0.39 -0.61
C GLY A 81 -5.26 0.67 -0.29
N PHE A 82 -4.01 0.30 -0.42
CA PHE A 82 -2.85 1.17 -0.22
C PHE A 82 -1.85 0.92 -1.35
N ASN A 83 -1.24 1.99 -1.84
CA ASN A 83 -0.25 1.90 -2.90
C ASN A 83 0.84 2.95 -2.67
N ILE A 84 2.09 2.50 -2.49
CA ILE A 84 3.15 3.38 -2.03
C ILE A 84 4.42 3.17 -2.86
N PRO A 85 4.98 4.24 -3.44
CA PRO A 85 6.28 4.21 -4.10
C PRO A 85 7.40 3.86 -3.14
N GLY A 86 8.37 3.09 -3.61
CA GLY A 86 9.47 2.63 -2.78
C GLY A 86 10.34 3.74 -2.19
N ASP A 87 10.53 4.84 -2.90
CA ASP A 87 11.26 6.00 -2.39
C ASP A 87 10.55 6.68 -1.20
N SER A 88 9.22 6.71 -1.21
CA SER A 88 8.41 7.19 -0.08
C SER A 88 8.50 6.24 1.13
N VAL A 89 8.49 4.92 0.87
CA VAL A 89 8.71 3.92 1.94
C VAL A 89 10.06 4.11 2.61
N LEU A 90 11.13 4.29 1.83
CA LEU A 90 12.48 4.45 2.37
C LEU A 90 12.64 5.73 3.18
N LYS A 91 12.16 6.86 2.66
CA LYS A 91 12.17 8.15 3.38
C LYS A 91 11.36 8.09 4.68
N TRP A 92 10.18 7.48 4.63
CA TRP A 92 9.36 7.28 5.80
C TRP A 92 10.07 6.38 6.84
N CYS A 93 10.65 5.27 6.41
CA CYS A 93 11.38 4.34 7.28
C CYS A 93 12.56 5.04 7.97
N GLU A 94 13.33 5.86 7.25
CA GLU A 94 14.45 6.63 7.83
C GLU A 94 14.00 7.53 8.98
N LEU A 95 12.88 8.25 8.81
CA LEU A 95 12.34 9.13 9.84
C LEU A 95 11.76 8.38 11.05
N HIS A 96 11.24 7.17 10.83
CA HIS A 96 10.53 6.39 11.85
C HIS A 96 11.31 5.20 12.41
N LEU A 97 12.58 5.03 12.06
CA LEU A 97 13.39 3.85 12.42
C LEU A 97 13.39 3.55 13.92
N GLN A 98 13.28 4.58 14.76
CA GLN A 98 13.35 4.46 16.22
C GLN A 98 11.99 4.11 16.89
N ASP A 99 10.87 4.22 16.14
CA ASP A 99 9.52 4.11 16.68
C ASP A 99 8.57 3.28 15.81
N LEU A 100 9.13 2.43 14.94
CA LEU A 100 8.34 1.49 14.13
C LEU A 100 7.51 0.57 15.04
N THR A 101 6.24 0.40 14.69
CA THR A 101 5.40 -0.63 15.32
C THR A 101 5.84 -2.04 14.90
N PRO A 102 5.45 -3.10 15.61
CA PRO A 102 5.75 -4.47 15.19
C PRO A 102 5.29 -4.81 13.77
N LEU A 103 4.14 -4.26 13.32
CA LEU A 103 3.62 -4.45 11.97
C LEU A 103 4.48 -3.76 10.90
N GLU A 104 4.92 -2.57 11.19
CA GLU A 104 5.79 -1.80 10.31
C GLU A 104 7.17 -2.43 10.23
N HIS A 105 7.71 -2.96 11.33
CA HIS A 105 8.93 -3.76 11.31
C HIS A 105 8.78 -4.98 10.40
N GLU A 106 7.67 -5.72 10.50
CA GLU A 106 7.40 -6.89 9.65
C GLU A 106 7.28 -6.49 8.18
N LEU A 107 6.58 -5.36 7.89
CA LEU A 107 6.48 -4.81 6.54
C LEU A 107 7.86 -4.53 5.95
N ILE A 108 8.70 -3.75 6.64
CA ILE A 108 10.04 -3.36 6.15
C ILE A 108 10.95 -4.59 5.99
N ASN A 109 10.97 -5.51 6.95
CA ASN A 109 11.75 -6.74 6.85
C ASN A 109 11.32 -7.58 5.65
N THR A 110 10.02 -7.64 5.37
CA THR A 110 9.49 -8.38 4.22
C THR A 110 9.90 -7.71 2.91
N ILE A 111 9.80 -6.38 2.80
CA ILE A 111 10.23 -5.62 1.62
C ILE A 111 11.71 -5.88 1.33
N THR A 112 12.58 -5.64 2.30
CA THR A 112 14.05 -5.77 2.15
C THR A 112 14.50 -7.20 1.81
N SER A 113 13.71 -8.20 2.21
CA SER A 113 13.98 -9.61 1.88
C SER A 113 13.59 -10.01 0.45
N LYS A 114 12.71 -9.22 -0.21
CA LYS A 114 12.09 -9.62 -1.49
C LYS A 114 12.49 -8.75 -2.69
N VAL A 115 12.89 -7.50 -2.46
CA VAL A 115 13.30 -6.58 -3.52
C VAL A 115 14.65 -5.95 -3.20
N ASP A 116 15.37 -5.58 -4.26
CA ASP A 116 16.55 -4.74 -4.15
C ASP A 116 16.09 -3.29 -3.95
N VAL A 117 16.19 -2.81 -2.70
CA VAL A 117 15.74 -1.45 -2.32
C VAL A 117 16.58 -0.33 -2.93
N THR A 118 17.70 -0.64 -3.59
CA THR A 118 18.49 0.33 -4.36
C THR A 118 17.89 0.63 -5.74
N GLN A 119 16.94 -0.19 -6.17
CA GLN A 119 16.20 -0.04 -7.41
C GLN A 119 14.78 0.50 -7.13
N PRO A 120 14.15 1.22 -8.09
CA PRO A 120 12.76 1.61 -7.95
C PRO A 120 11.87 0.39 -7.69
N PHE A 121 11.04 0.45 -6.66
CA PHE A 121 10.06 -0.58 -6.33
C PHE A 121 8.72 0.05 -5.91
N TYR A 122 7.70 -0.77 -5.80
CA TYR A 122 6.36 -0.35 -5.40
C TYR A 122 5.72 -1.40 -4.50
N ILE A 123 4.93 -0.94 -3.54
CA ILE A 123 4.17 -1.84 -2.66
C ILE A 123 2.69 -1.55 -2.74
N ILE A 124 1.90 -2.61 -2.69
CA ILE A 124 0.43 -2.57 -2.66
C ILE A 124 -0.04 -3.30 -1.42
N GLY A 125 -1.00 -2.72 -0.70
CA GLY A 125 -1.74 -3.34 0.40
C GLY A 125 -3.20 -3.53 0.00
N ALA A 126 -3.73 -4.76 0.08
CA ALA A 126 -5.12 -5.04 -0.25
C ALA A 126 -5.72 -6.11 0.67
N LYS A 127 -7.06 -6.12 0.80
CA LYS A 127 -7.77 -7.20 1.47
C LYS A 127 -7.80 -8.44 0.59
N GLU A 128 -7.68 -9.63 1.20
CA GLU A 128 -7.81 -10.90 0.48
C GLU A 128 -9.13 -10.94 -0.31
N LYS A 129 -9.07 -11.38 -1.57
CA LYS A 129 -10.21 -11.54 -2.48
C LYS A 129 -10.90 -10.25 -2.94
N ASP A 130 -10.31 -9.08 -2.72
CA ASP A 130 -10.81 -7.81 -3.24
C ASP A 130 -10.13 -7.48 -4.58
N ALA A 131 -10.64 -8.09 -5.65
CA ALA A 131 -10.07 -7.94 -6.99
C ALA A 131 -10.20 -6.51 -7.54
N ASN A 132 -11.30 -5.82 -7.23
CA ASN A 132 -11.52 -4.46 -7.74
C ASN A 132 -10.50 -3.48 -7.16
N THR A 133 -10.30 -3.52 -5.83
CA THR A 133 -9.27 -2.73 -5.17
C THR A 133 -7.88 -3.07 -5.71
N LEU A 134 -7.58 -4.36 -5.88
CA LEU A 134 -6.28 -4.80 -6.38
C LEU A 134 -5.99 -4.28 -7.79
N ASP A 135 -6.94 -4.38 -8.72
CA ASP A 135 -6.78 -3.88 -10.10
C ASP A 135 -6.52 -2.36 -10.11
N HIS A 136 -7.19 -1.61 -9.24
CA HIS A 136 -6.98 -0.17 -9.07
C HIS A 136 -5.56 0.14 -8.60
N GLU A 137 -5.09 -0.52 -7.53
CA GLU A 137 -3.76 -0.28 -6.97
C GLU A 137 -2.62 -0.73 -7.91
N ILE A 138 -2.84 -1.79 -8.70
CA ILE A 138 -1.90 -2.22 -9.75
C ILE A 138 -1.75 -1.12 -10.81
N ALA A 139 -2.82 -0.43 -11.19
CA ALA A 139 -2.75 0.66 -12.16
C ALA A 139 -1.84 1.80 -11.68
N HIS A 140 -1.90 2.17 -10.41
CA HIS A 140 -0.97 3.15 -9.81
C HIS A 140 0.48 2.66 -9.85
N ALA A 141 0.73 1.40 -9.49
CA ALA A 141 2.07 0.81 -9.52
C ALA A 141 2.66 0.79 -10.94
N LEU A 142 1.87 0.44 -11.95
CA LEU A 142 2.29 0.44 -13.34
C LEU A 142 2.59 1.85 -13.84
N TYR A 143 1.78 2.84 -13.45
CA TYR A 143 2.02 4.24 -13.77
C TYR A 143 3.37 4.72 -13.20
N TYR A 144 3.72 4.29 -11.99
CA TYR A 144 4.99 4.65 -11.36
C TYR A 144 6.19 3.90 -11.97
N LEU A 145 6.08 2.60 -12.17
CA LEU A 145 7.22 1.73 -12.55
C LEU A 145 7.49 1.69 -14.05
N ASN A 146 6.51 2.00 -14.90
CA ASN A 146 6.58 1.75 -16.34
C ASN A 146 6.35 3.02 -17.18
N LYS A 147 7.43 3.58 -17.74
CA LYS A 147 7.35 4.79 -18.59
C LYS A 147 6.45 4.63 -19.82
N LEU A 148 6.38 3.42 -20.41
CA LEU A 148 5.49 3.14 -21.54
C LEU A 148 4.03 3.17 -21.10
N TYR A 149 3.71 2.67 -19.93
CA TYR A 149 2.36 2.74 -19.37
C TYR A 149 1.92 4.20 -19.19
N ILE A 150 2.79 5.08 -18.68
CA ILE A 150 2.50 6.51 -18.55
C ILE A 150 2.13 7.10 -19.92
N HIS A 151 2.91 6.79 -20.95
CA HIS A 151 2.65 7.26 -22.31
C HIS A 151 1.28 6.80 -22.82
N TYR A 152 0.94 5.51 -22.68
CA TYR A 152 -0.36 4.98 -23.09
C TYR A 152 -1.52 5.49 -22.24
N ALA A 153 -1.34 5.67 -20.94
CA ALA A 153 -2.37 6.24 -20.06
C ALA A 153 -2.74 7.67 -20.48
N HIS A 154 -1.75 8.50 -20.83
CA HIS A 154 -2.00 9.84 -21.36
C HIS A 154 -2.69 9.82 -22.72
N LEU A 155 -2.31 8.90 -23.61
CA LEU A 155 -3.00 8.75 -24.90
C LEU A 155 -4.48 8.38 -24.72
N ILE A 156 -4.78 7.47 -23.78
CA ILE A 156 -6.14 7.01 -23.51
C ILE A 156 -6.97 8.08 -22.80
N ALA A 157 -6.40 8.83 -21.87
CA ALA A 157 -7.08 9.95 -21.21
C ALA A 157 -7.53 11.02 -22.23
N ASN A 158 -6.80 11.16 -23.33
CA ASN A 158 -7.16 12.06 -24.44
C ASN A 158 -8.19 11.48 -25.42
N ILE A 159 -8.46 10.16 -25.36
CA ILE A 159 -9.47 9.49 -26.19
C ILE A 159 -10.72 9.28 -25.33
N GLN A 160 -11.72 10.16 -25.43
CA GLN A 160 -12.98 10.11 -24.67
C GLN A 160 -13.89 8.91 -25.07
N ASN A 161 -13.36 7.70 -25.20
CA ASN A 161 -14.11 6.53 -25.62
C ASN A 161 -14.05 5.42 -24.58
N ASN A 162 -15.19 5.18 -23.87
CA ASN A 162 -15.33 4.18 -22.80
C ASN A 162 -14.97 2.73 -23.20
N ASN A 163 -15.02 2.38 -24.49
CA ASN A 163 -14.69 1.03 -24.94
C ASN A 163 -13.17 0.79 -24.96
N VAL A 164 -12.37 1.83 -25.20
CA VAL A 164 -10.91 1.73 -25.21
C VAL A 164 -10.35 1.47 -23.81
N GLN A 165 -11.02 1.99 -22.77
CA GLN A 165 -10.61 1.73 -21.39
C GLN A 165 -10.72 0.25 -21.00
N LYS A 166 -11.82 -0.42 -21.36
CA LYS A 166 -12.00 -1.85 -21.06
C LYS A 166 -10.96 -2.73 -21.74
N ASP A 167 -10.71 -2.51 -23.03
CA ASP A 167 -9.68 -3.25 -23.78
C ASP A 167 -8.27 -3.00 -23.22
N PHE A 168 -8.04 -1.84 -22.66
CA PHE A 168 -6.76 -1.48 -22.09
C PHE A 168 -6.50 -2.24 -20.77
N PHE A 169 -7.46 -2.30 -19.86
CA PHE A 169 -7.33 -3.09 -18.62
C PHE A 169 -7.16 -4.59 -18.90
N VAL A 170 -7.81 -5.14 -19.92
CA VAL A 170 -7.60 -6.53 -20.37
C VAL A 170 -6.16 -6.73 -20.87
N LYS A 171 -5.62 -5.81 -21.66
CA LYS A 171 -4.23 -5.87 -22.14
C LYS A 171 -3.22 -5.76 -21.01
N ILE A 172 -3.46 -4.91 -20.01
CA ILE A 172 -2.62 -4.81 -18.81
C ILE A 172 -2.58 -6.14 -18.07
N ARG A 173 -3.75 -6.73 -17.81
CA ARG A 173 -3.83 -8.03 -17.12
C ARG A 173 -3.04 -9.10 -17.88
N ASN A 174 -3.22 -9.22 -19.20
CA ASN A 174 -2.48 -10.15 -20.04
C ASN A 174 -0.97 -9.88 -20.04
N THR A 175 -0.54 -8.61 -19.93
CA THR A 175 0.87 -8.26 -19.85
C THR A 175 1.46 -8.67 -18.49
N ILE A 176 0.73 -8.50 -17.39
CA ILE A 176 1.13 -8.96 -16.06
C ILE A 176 1.27 -10.49 -16.06
N ASP A 177 0.26 -11.21 -16.59
CA ASP A 177 0.28 -12.68 -16.68
C ASP A 177 1.46 -13.19 -17.52
N SER A 178 1.85 -12.47 -18.58
CA SER A 178 3.02 -12.81 -19.40
C SER A 178 4.37 -12.55 -18.71
N LEU A 179 4.42 -11.57 -17.79
CA LEU A 179 5.61 -11.28 -16.98
C LEU A 179 5.78 -12.26 -15.81
N GLU A 180 4.70 -12.90 -15.36
CA GLU A 180 4.73 -13.95 -14.33
C GLU A 180 5.27 -15.30 -14.89
N GLN A 181 5.30 -15.49 -16.21
CA GLN A 181 5.75 -16.73 -16.87
C GLN A 181 7.22 -16.69 -17.32
N GLN A 182 7.91 -15.57 -17.14
CA GLN A 182 9.36 -15.40 -17.39
C GLN A 182 10.17 -15.42 -16.08
#